data_af36a19d45c672dd868165d04b517d21
#
_entry.id   af36a19d45c672dd868165d04b517d21
#
_cell.length_a   1.000
_cell.length_b   1.000
_cell.length_c   1.000
_cell.angle_alpha   90.00
_cell.angle_beta   90.00
_cell.angle_gamma   90.00
#
_symmetry.space_group_name_H-M   'P 1'
#
loop_
_entity.id
_entity.type
_entity.pdbx_description
1 polymer ?
#
loop_
_entity_poly.entity_id
_entity_poly.type
_entity_poly.pdbx_seq_one_letter_code
_entity_poly.pdbx_strand_id
1 'polypeptide(L)'
;MAITDVPEFTHLTDADIENLALELDAIRQDIEDSRGARDARYIRRTIGFQRALEVAGRLMLAGSSKRSYWWAGTATLGVAKIIENMEIGHNVMHGQWDWMNDPDVNSTVWEWDTVCSADHWKHGHNVVHH
;
A
#
# COMPACT_ATOMS: atom_id res chain seq x y z
N MET A 1 -26.34 11.03 5.23
CA MET A 1 -26.44 12.13 4.23
C MET A 1 -26.45 11.45 2.86
N ALA A 2 -27.52 11.64 2.07
CA ALA A 2 -27.54 11.11 0.71
C ALA A 2 -26.72 12.02 -0.23
N ILE A 3 -26.21 11.48 -1.34
CA ILE A 3 -25.44 12.28 -2.31
C ILE A 3 -26.27 13.47 -2.86
N THR A 4 -27.59 13.27 -2.98
CA THR A 4 -28.55 14.29 -3.41
C THR A 4 -28.81 15.41 -2.39
N ASP A 5 -28.34 15.26 -1.13
CA ASP A 5 -28.39 16.32 -0.12
C ASP A 5 -27.33 17.41 -0.38
N VAL A 6 -26.36 17.14 -1.27
CA VAL A 6 -25.31 18.07 -1.67
C VAL A 6 -25.82 18.91 -2.83
N PRO A 7 -25.81 20.27 -2.73
CA PRO A 7 -26.42 21.15 -3.74
C PRO A 7 -25.98 20.89 -5.18
N GLU A 8 -24.71 20.55 -5.38
CA GLU A 8 -24.13 20.27 -6.69
C GLU A 8 -24.70 19.00 -7.34
N PHE A 9 -25.26 18.08 -6.55
CA PHE A 9 -25.76 16.76 -7.01
C PHE A 9 -27.27 16.62 -6.93
N THR A 10 -28.01 17.68 -6.59
CA THR A 10 -29.47 17.66 -6.51
C THR A 10 -30.18 17.36 -7.84
N HIS A 11 -29.46 17.49 -8.95
CA HIS A 11 -29.95 17.19 -10.29
C HIS A 11 -29.91 15.71 -10.64
N LEU A 12 -29.22 14.88 -9.85
CA LEU A 12 -29.14 13.45 -10.07
C LEU A 12 -30.44 12.78 -9.66
N THR A 13 -30.92 11.89 -10.50
CA THR A 13 -32.06 11.02 -10.21
C THR A 13 -31.60 9.71 -9.56
N ASP A 14 -32.51 8.98 -8.93
CA ASP A 14 -32.22 7.64 -8.39
C ASP A 14 -31.67 6.70 -9.49
N ALA A 15 -32.17 6.84 -10.74
CA ALA A 15 -31.66 6.08 -11.86
C ALA A 15 -30.21 6.43 -12.23
N ASP A 16 -29.81 7.70 -12.10
CA ASP A 16 -28.43 8.11 -12.37
C ASP A 16 -27.49 7.52 -11.30
N ILE A 17 -27.93 7.47 -10.05
CA ILE A 17 -27.17 6.90 -8.93
C ILE A 17 -27.03 5.38 -9.10
N GLU A 18 -28.12 4.69 -9.50
CA GLU A 18 -28.10 3.27 -9.76
C GLU A 18 -27.19 2.91 -10.95
N ASN A 19 -27.24 3.67 -12.04
CA ASN A 19 -26.35 3.49 -13.19
C ASN A 19 -24.88 3.71 -12.78
N LEU A 20 -24.56 4.74 -11.99
CA LEU A 20 -23.22 4.96 -11.48
C LEU A 20 -22.75 3.77 -10.63
N ALA A 21 -23.60 3.25 -9.76
CA ALA A 21 -23.27 2.08 -8.95
C ALA A 21 -22.94 0.85 -9.82
N LEU A 22 -23.76 0.60 -10.86
CA LEU A 22 -23.52 -0.51 -11.80
C LEU A 22 -22.19 -0.33 -12.59
N GLU A 23 -21.88 0.90 -13.02
CA GLU A 23 -20.62 1.19 -13.71
C GLU A 23 -19.41 0.97 -12.78
N LEU A 24 -19.49 1.41 -11.54
CA LEU A 24 -18.43 1.21 -10.54
C LEU A 24 -18.24 -0.29 -10.21
N ASP A 25 -19.32 -1.03 -10.06
CA ASP A 25 -19.27 -2.48 -9.84
C ASP A 25 -18.68 -3.21 -11.04
N ALA A 26 -19.00 -2.80 -12.28
CA ALA A 26 -18.40 -3.36 -13.49
C ALA A 26 -16.88 -3.10 -13.56
N ILE A 27 -16.44 -1.88 -13.23
CA ILE A 27 -15.02 -1.53 -13.16
C ILE A 27 -14.32 -2.37 -12.08
N ARG A 28 -14.92 -2.49 -10.91
CA ARG A 28 -14.41 -3.31 -9.82
C ARG A 28 -14.22 -4.75 -10.26
N GLN A 29 -15.25 -5.33 -10.89
CA GLN A 29 -15.20 -6.71 -11.37
C GLN A 29 -14.12 -6.93 -12.42
N ASP A 30 -13.96 -6.01 -13.39
CA ASP A 30 -12.90 -6.06 -14.39
C ASP A 30 -11.51 -6.05 -13.76
N ILE A 31 -11.29 -5.19 -12.75
CA ILE A 31 -10.04 -5.13 -11.99
C ILE A 31 -9.79 -6.44 -11.24
N GLU A 32 -10.81 -6.98 -10.55
CA GLU A 32 -10.69 -8.23 -9.80
C GLU A 32 -10.38 -9.42 -10.71
N ASP A 33 -11.03 -9.51 -11.86
CA ASP A 33 -10.83 -10.58 -12.85
C ASP A 33 -9.46 -10.48 -13.55
N SER A 34 -8.93 -9.26 -13.71
CA SER A 34 -7.63 -9.01 -14.35
C SER A 34 -6.44 -9.24 -13.43
N ARG A 35 -6.65 -9.33 -12.09
CA ARG A 35 -5.57 -9.60 -11.13
C ARG A 35 -4.91 -10.95 -11.42
N GLY A 36 -3.57 -10.97 -11.39
CA GLY A 36 -2.88 -12.21 -11.68
C GLY A 36 -1.36 -12.14 -11.58
N ALA A 37 -0.69 -13.03 -12.31
CA ALA A 37 0.76 -13.19 -12.26
C ALA A 37 1.56 -11.92 -12.62
N ARG A 38 0.98 -11.00 -13.39
CA ARG A 38 1.60 -9.69 -13.69
C ARG A 38 1.67 -8.84 -12.43
N ASP A 39 0.57 -8.76 -11.68
CA ASP A 39 0.46 -7.95 -10.50
C ASP A 39 1.28 -8.54 -9.34
N ALA A 40 1.24 -9.85 -9.18
CA ALA A 40 2.09 -10.56 -8.22
C ALA A 40 3.59 -10.33 -8.50
N ARG A 41 4.01 -10.29 -9.77
CA ARG A 41 5.40 -9.94 -10.11
C ARG A 41 5.75 -8.49 -9.80
N TYR A 42 4.83 -7.56 -10.04
CA TYR A 42 5.01 -6.15 -9.66
C TYR A 42 5.25 -6.04 -8.15
N ILE A 43 4.37 -6.62 -7.35
CA ILE A 43 4.45 -6.60 -5.88
C ILE A 43 5.80 -7.14 -5.39
N ARG A 44 6.19 -8.34 -5.84
CA ARG A 44 7.48 -8.95 -5.46
C ARG A 44 8.69 -8.13 -5.92
N ARG A 45 8.61 -7.47 -7.09
CA ARG A 45 9.68 -6.57 -7.55
C ARG A 45 9.77 -5.31 -6.70
N THR A 46 8.64 -4.75 -6.29
CA THR A 46 8.60 -3.59 -5.39
C THR A 46 9.23 -3.93 -4.04
N ILE A 47 8.89 -5.08 -3.46
CA ILE A 47 9.50 -5.59 -2.22
C ILE A 47 11.02 -5.78 -2.41
N GLY A 48 11.44 -6.42 -3.50
CA GLY A 48 12.86 -6.64 -3.79
C GLY A 48 13.63 -5.33 -3.99
N PHE A 49 13.03 -4.36 -4.66
CA PHE A 49 13.62 -3.04 -4.86
C PHE A 49 13.78 -2.28 -3.54
N GLN A 50 12.74 -2.27 -2.70
CA GLN A 50 12.80 -1.66 -1.38
C GLN A 50 13.93 -2.26 -0.53
N ARG A 51 14.04 -3.59 -0.47
CA ARG A 51 15.12 -4.29 0.27
C ARG A 51 16.49 -3.95 -0.28
N ALA A 52 16.64 -3.84 -1.60
CA ALA A 52 17.91 -3.46 -2.22
C ALA A 52 18.32 -2.02 -1.84
N LEU A 53 17.35 -1.07 -1.83
CA LEU A 53 17.59 0.30 -1.37
C LEU A 53 18.00 0.33 0.11
N GLU A 54 17.37 -0.48 0.94
CA GLU A 54 17.67 -0.56 2.37
C GLU A 54 19.09 -1.06 2.63
N VAL A 55 19.50 -2.12 1.95
CA VAL A 55 20.87 -2.64 2.02
C VAL A 55 21.88 -1.59 1.50
N ALA A 56 21.61 -1.00 0.34
CA ALA A 56 22.48 0.03 -0.25
C ALA A 56 22.65 1.24 0.68
N GLY A 57 21.55 1.74 1.26
CA GLY A 57 21.58 2.86 2.18
C GLY A 57 22.41 2.57 3.45
N ARG A 58 22.24 1.36 4.04
CA ARG A 58 23.03 0.92 5.19
C ARG A 58 24.52 0.80 4.86
N LEU A 59 24.87 0.24 3.70
CA LEU A 59 26.27 0.13 3.26
C LEU A 59 26.90 1.52 3.04
N MET A 60 26.17 2.46 2.43
CA MET A 60 26.64 3.84 2.28
C MET A 60 26.90 4.51 3.64
N LEU A 61 26.01 4.32 4.61
CA LEU A 61 26.19 4.87 5.96
C LEU A 61 27.33 4.21 6.71
N ALA A 62 27.48 2.89 6.62
CA ALA A 62 28.59 2.16 7.25
C ALA A 62 29.96 2.61 6.70
N GLY A 63 30.02 2.95 5.39
CA GLY A 63 31.24 3.49 4.75
C GLY A 63 31.37 5.00 4.77
N SER A 64 30.54 5.72 5.54
CA SER A 64 30.39 7.17 5.46
C SER A 64 31.51 7.98 6.14
N SER A 65 32.74 7.84 5.67
CA SER A 65 33.83 8.78 6.01
C SER A 65 33.67 10.17 5.36
N LYS A 66 32.78 10.28 4.35
CA LYS A 66 32.52 11.52 3.61
C LYS A 66 31.06 11.96 3.81
N ARG A 67 30.85 13.26 4.01
CA ARG A 67 29.53 13.86 4.21
C ARG A 67 28.55 13.55 3.06
N SER A 68 29.04 13.43 1.82
CA SER A 68 28.23 13.06 0.67
C SER A 68 27.65 11.65 0.77
N TYR A 69 28.43 10.69 1.26
CA TYR A 69 27.95 9.31 1.50
C TYR A 69 26.92 9.25 2.63
N TRP A 70 27.11 10.06 3.67
CA TRP A 70 26.12 10.17 4.74
C TRP A 70 24.77 10.69 4.21
N TRP A 71 24.77 11.77 3.43
CA TRP A 71 23.55 12.30 2.84
C TRP A 71 22.90 11.33 1.85
N ALA A 72 23.69 10.72 0.97
CA ALA A 72 23.20 9.74 0.00
C ALA A 72 22.59 8.52 0.71
N GLY A 73 23.27 7.97 1.72
CA GLY A 73 22.77 6.84 2.49
C GLY A 73 21.49 7.17 3.26
N THR A 74 21.41 8.35 3.88
CA THR A 74 20.22 8.81 4.59
C THR A 74 19.04 8.99 3.63
N ALA A 75 19.25 9.62 2.48
CA ALA A 75 18.21 9.81 1.48
C ALA A 75 17.72 8.44 0.92
N THR A 76 18.64 7.52 0.63
CA THR A 76 18.32 6.18 0.15
C THR A 76 17.50 5.40 1.17
N LEU A 77 17.87 5.42 2.45
CA LEU A 77 17.08 4.79 3.51
C LEU A 77 15.74 5.47 3.71
N GLY A 78 15.66 6.80 3.61
CA GLY A 78 14.40 7.53 3.67
C GLY A 78 13.43 7.07 2.58
N VAL A 79 13.90 6.96 1.32
CA VAL A 79 13.08 6.44 0.21
C VAL A 79 12.68 4.99 0.45
N ALA A 80 13.61 4.14 0.91
CA ALA A 80 13.30 2.74 1.23
C ALA A 80 12.19 2.63 2.28
N LYS A 81 12.24 3.44 3.34
CA LYS A 81 11.22 3.45 4.41
C LYS A 81 9.88 4.02 3.96
N ILE A 82 9.88 5.01 3.07
CA ILE A 82 8.63 5.52 2.47
C ILE A 82 7.95 4.41 1.66
N ILE A 83 8.70 3.71 0.79
CA ILE A 83 8.15 2.59 0.00
C ILE A 83 7.66 1.47 0.94
N GLU A 84 8.41 1.13 1.97
CA GLU A 84 8.02 0.11 2.93
C GLU A 84 6.72 0.46 3.65
N ASN A 85 6.58 1.69 4.12
CA ASN A 85 5.41 2.11 4.88
C ASN A 85 4.18 2.33 4.00
N MET A 86 4.32 3.11 2.93
CA MET A 86 3.18 3.60 2.15
C MET A 86 2.74 2.61 1.08
N GLU A 87 3.69 1.93 0.43
CA GLU A 87 3.37 1.04 -0.68
C GLU A 87 3.27 -0.43 -0.22
N ILE A 88 4.20 -0.91 0.62
CA ILE A 88 4.23 -2.33 0.99
C ILE A 88 3.42 -2.58 2.24
N GLY A 89 3.85 -2.04 3.38
CA GLY A 89 3.26 -2.34 4.68
C GLY A 89 1.79 -1.95 4.76
N HIS A 90 1.44 -0.75 4.29
CA HIS A 90 0.07 -0.27 4.28
C HIS A 90 -0.86 -1.22 3.50
N ASN A 91 -0.50 -1.56 2.26
CA ASN A 91 -1.31 -2.43 1.42
C ASN A 91 -1.44 -3.86 1.98
N VAL A 92 -0.33 -4.44 2.47
CA VAL A 92 -0.38 -5.80 3.01
C VAL A 92 -1.18 -5.86 4.33
N MET A 93 -1.07 -4.83 5.18
CA MET A 93 -1.83 -4.77 6.44
C MET A 93 -3.34 -4.61 6.23
N HIS A 94 -3.76 -4.02 5.12
CA HIS A 94 -5.16 -3.99 4.69
C HIS A 94 -5.62 -5.28 3.99
N GLY A 95 -4.77 -6.30 3.84
CA GLY A 95 -5.11 -7.54 3.14
C GLY A 95 -5.23 -7.40 1.62
N GLN A 96 -4.78 -6.27 1.06
CA GLN A 96 -4.89 -5.98 -0.37
C GLN A 96 -4.21 -7.02 -1.26
N TRP A 97 -3.25 -7.79 -0.72
CA TRP A 97 -2.46 -8.77 -1.44
C TRP A 97 -2.75 -10.23 -1.07
N ASP A 98 -3.70 -10.47 -0.16
CA ASP A 98 -4.04 -11.82 0.32
C ASP A 98 -4.57 -12.75 -0.78
N TRP A 99 -5.11 -12.18 -1.87
CA TRP A 99 -5.53 -12.92 -3.05
C TRP A 99 -4.41 -13.73 -3.73
N MET A 100 -3.13 -13.35 -3.51
CA MET A 100 -1.99 -14.09 -4.06
C MET A 100 -1.78 -15.47 -3.41
N ASN A 101 -2.38 -15.69 -2.24
CA ASN A 101 -2.12 -16.86 -1.39
C ASN A 101 -0.61 -17.13 -1.17
N ASP A 102 0.17 -16.05 -1.07
CA ASP A 102 1.61 -16.11 -0.85
C ASP A 102 1.87 -16.34 0.65
N PRO A 103 2.65 -17.37 1.04
CA PRO A 103 2.88 -17.67 2.46
C PRO A 103 3.64 -16.57 3.21
N ASP A 104 4.42 -15.75 2.50
CA ASP A 104 5.28 -14.72 3.10
C ASP A 104 4.71 -13.30 2.93
N VAL A 105 3.78 -13.10 1.99
CA VAL A 105 3.22 -11.79 1.64
C VAL A 105 1.71 -11.80 1.80
N ASN A 106 1.26 -11.78 3.05
CA ASN A 106 -0.16 -11.69 3.39
C ASN A 106 -0.35 -10.98 4.73
N SER A 107 -1.59 -10.54 4.97
CA SER A 107 -1.94 -9.74 6.15
C SER A 107 -1.77 -10.45 7.49
N THR A 108 -1.70 -11.77 7.51
CA THR A 108 -1.64 -12.55 8.76
C THR A 108 -0.21 -12.80 9.25
N VAL A 109 0.77 -12.80 8.35
CA VAL A 109 2.17 -13.11 8.68
C VAL A 109 3.12 -11.92 8.54
N TRP A 110 2.70 -10.88 7.81
CA TRP A 110 3.57 -9.71 7.59
C TRP A 110 3.71 -8.91 8.87
N GLU A 111 4.95 -8.69 9.30
CA GLU A 111 5.23 -7.85 10.45
C GLU A 111 5.45 -6.39 10.04
N TRP A 112 4.84 -5.49 10.83
CA TRP A 112 5.01 -4.06 10.67
C TRP A 112 6.28 -3.62 11.42
N ASP A 113 7.38 -3.56 10.72
CA ASP A 113 8.70 -3.23 11.30
C ASP A 113 8.94 -1.71 11.38
N THR A 114 8.07 -1.00 12.11
CA THR A 114 8.21 0.44 12.30
C THR A 114 8.10 0.87 13.76
N VAL A 115 6.98 1.49 14.17
CA VAL A 115 6.82 2.09 15.50
C VAL A 115 5.98 1.25 16.47
N CYS A 116 5.31 0.21 15.97
CA CYS A 116 4.46 -0.67 16.77
C CYS A 116 4.36 -2.06 16.11
N SER A 117 3.80 -3.04 16.83
CA SER A 117 3.53 -4.35 16.27
C SER A 117 2.45 -4.30 15.19
N ALA A 118 2.44 -5.29 14.28
CA ALA A 118 1.43 -5.43 13.25
C ALA A 118 0.00 -5.46 13.81
N ASP A 119 -0.23 -6.20 14.90
CA ASP A 119 -1.55 -6.28 15.54
C ASP A 119 -2.02 -4.93 16.10
N HIS A 120 -1.11 -4.19 16.72
CA HIS A 120 -1.45 -2.86 17.23
C HIS A 120 -1.80 -1.90 16.09
N TRP A 121 -1.02 -1.92 15.02
CA TRP A 121 -1.30 -1.12 13.83
C TRP A 121 -2.66 -1.49 13.21
N LYS A 122 -2.94 -2.78 12.99
CA LYS A 122 -4.22 -3.25 12.44
C LYS A 122 -5.39 -2.80 13.29
N HIS A 123 -5.29 -2.93 14.61
CA HIS A 123 -6.36 -2.47 15.50
C HIS A 123 -6.55 -0.95 15.41
N GLY A 124 -5.48 -0.18 15.56
CA GLY A 124 -5.55 1.28 15.52
C GLY A 124 -6.00 1.83 14.16
N HIS A 125 -5.52 1.23 13.08
CA HIS A 125 -5.79 1.71 11.73
C HIS A 125 -7.12 1.17 11.16
N ASN A 126 -7.33 -0.14 11.19
CA ASN A 126 -8.49 -0.74 10.52
C ASN A 126 -9.78 -0.72 11.36
N VAL A 127 -9.69 -0.50 12.68
CA VAL A 127 -10.87 -0.53 13.57
C VAL A 127 -11.19 0.85 14.15
N VAL A 128 -10.16 1.64 14.48
CA VAL A 128 -10.35 2.95 15.14
C VAL A 128 -10.35 4.09 14.12
N HIS A 129 -9.49 4.03 13.10
CA HIS A 129 -9.35 5.09 12.10
C HIS A 129 -10.34 4.93 10.94
N HIS A 130 -10.60 3.72 10.46
CA HIS A 130 -11.61 3.39 9.47
C HIS A 130 -12.87 2.88 10.13
#